data_318013d3ca44aa63dd947b2bd46204eb
#
_entry.id   318013d3ca44aa63dd947b2bd46204eb
#
_cell.length_a   1.000
_cell.length_b   1.000
_cell.length_c   1.000
_cell.angle_alpha   90.00
_cell.angle_beta   90.00
_cell.angle_gamma   90.00
#
_symmetry.space_group_name_H-M   'P 1'
#
loop_
_entity.id
_entity.type
_entity.pdbx_description
1 polymer ?
#
loop_
_entity_poly.entity_id
_entity_poly.type
_entity_poly.pdbx_seq_one_letter_code
_entity_poly.pdbx_strand_id
1 'polypeptide(L)'
;MSQTAIEGEYYFRKMEIASGFNFSKDGKFQFFYVYGSVDRNAAGSFTVEGDTLKLKSDKEPGKDFTITNQSKNGSGYTVQFIHPNKYVLKHILCTFVADGKEQQEFTDEDGQVHVDIPHCDTIYALHTLYPDIPTIVKDDKNNNNHFTLELKPSLEQVSFKDIIFKIIDGKTIECINNYFMDATDIKFIKQ
;
A
#
# COMPACT_ATOMS: atom_id res chain seq x y z
N MET A 1 31.24 -14.31 11.43
CA MET A 1 30.74 -14.40 10.05
C MET A 1 30.68 -12.99 9.50
N SER A 2 31.27 -12.73 8.32
CA SER A 2 31.21 -11.41 7.70
C SER A 2 29.76 -11.14 7.31
N GLN A 3 29.18 -10.04 7.78
CA GLN A 3 27.84 -9.61 7.40
C GLN A 3 27.87 -9.26 5.89
N THR A 4 26.99 -9.86 5.10
CA THR A 4 26.89 -9.57 3.67
C THR A 4 26.45 -8.12 3.50
N ALA A 5 27.36 -7.27 2.97
CA ALA A 5 27.02 -5.88 2.71
C ALA A 5 26.06 -5.77 1.53
N ILE A 6 24.88 -5.22 1.76
CA ILE A 6 23.93 -4.87 0.72
C ILE A 6 24.21 -3.45 0.26
N GLU A 7 24.65 -3.29 -0.99
CA GLU A 7 25.00 -2.00 -1.60
C GLU A 7 24.85 -2.08 -3.12
N GLY A 8 24.45 -0.96 -3.74
CA GLY A 8 24.34 -0.81 -5.19
C GLY A 8 22.94 -1.13 -5.70
N GLU A 9 22.85 -1.39 -6.98
CA GLU A 9 21.60 -1.52 -7.69
C GLU A 9 21.20 -2.99 -7.86
N TYR A 10 19.93 -3.29 -7.55
CA TYR A 10 19.31 -4.60 -7.67
C TYR A 10 18.04 -4.48 -8.48
N TYR A 11 17.86 -5.29 -9.53
CA TYR A 11 16.72 -5.22 -10.43
C TYR A 11 15.92 -6.52 -10.50
N PHE A 12 14.62 -6.35 -10.60
CA PHE A 12 13.66 -7.38 -10.99
C PHE A 12 13.01 -6.97 -12.32
N ARG A 13 13.01 -7.87 -13.29
CA ARG A 13 12.38 -7.66 -14.60
C ARG A 13 11.57 -8.87 -15.01
N LYS A 14 10.35 -8.62 -15.44
CA LYS A 14 9.43 -9.59 -16.04
C LYS A 14 8.73 -8.87 -17.19
N MET A 15 8.02 -9.60 -18.06
CA MET A 15 7.24 -8.96 -19.13
C MET A 15 6.40 -7.83 -18.57
N GLU A 16 6.54 -6.62 -19.15
CA GLU A 16 5.83 -5.38 -18.77
C GLU A 16 6.11 -4.85 -17.35
N ILE A 17 6.93 -5.54 -16.55
CA ILE A 17 7.29 -5.12 -15.19
C ILE A 17 8.77 -4.77 -15.14
N ALA A 18 9.07 -3.58 -14.62
CA ALA A 18 10.40 -3.18 -14.22
C ALA A 18 10.37 -2.68 -12.77
N SER A 19 11.29 -3.18 -11.95
CA SER A 19 11.41 -2.75 -10.55
C SER A 19 12.86 -2.84 -10.09
N GLY A 20 13.24 -2.01 -9.14
CA GLY A 20 14.60 -2.04 -8.61
C GLY A 20 14.78 -1.28 -7.31
N PHE A 21 15.84 -1.65 -6.65
CA PHE A 21 16.37 -0.97 -5.48
C PHE A 21 17.75 -0.40 -5.77
N ASN A 22 18.05 0.76 -5.19
CA ASN A 22 19.39 1.27 -5.02
C ASN A 22 19.67 1.39 -3.52
N PHE A 23 20.65 0.62 -3.02
CA PHE A 23 21.08 0.61 -1.63
C PHE A 23 22.39 1.36 -1.49
N SER A 24 22.44 2.34 -0.60
CA SER A 24 23.63 3.14 -0.33
C SER A 24 24.36 2.70 0.97
N LYS A 25 25.65 3.01 1.05
CA LYS A 25 26.51 2.63 2.21
C LYS A 25 26.04 3.19 3.54
N ASP A 26 25.30 4.29 3.53
CA ASP A 26 24.75 4.95 4.72
C ASP A 26 23.44 4.32 5.23
N GLY A 27 23.07 3.15 4.69
CA GLY A 27 21.87 2.43 5.12
C GLY A 27 20.56 3.01 4.58
N LYS A 28 20.62 3.74 3.47
CA LYS A 28 19.44 4.28 2.78
C LYS A 28 19.13 3.47 1.54
N PHE A 29 17.83 3.44 1.15
CA PHE A 29 17.40 2.85 -0.09
C PHE A 29 16.50 3.79 -0.88
N GLN A 30 16.48 3.57 -2.19
CA GLN A 30 15.47 4.05 -3.12
C GLN A 30 14.89 2.85 -3.85
N PHE A 31 13.61 2.93 -4.20
CA PHE A 31 12.86 1.88 -4.88
C PHE A 31 12.02 2.48 -6.00
N PHE A 32 11.88 1.75 -7.08
CA PHE A 32 10.89 2.01 -8.13
C PHE A 32 10.22 0.73 -8.59
N TYR A 33 9.00 0.89 -9.08
CA TYR A 33 8.22 -0.16 -9.74
C TYR A 33 7.37 0.48 -10.84
N VAL A 34 7.38 -0.14 -12.02
CA VAL A 34 6.61 0.28 -13.19
C VAL A 34 5.90 -0.93 -13.77
N TYR A 35 4.61 -0.81 -14.00
CA TYR A 35 3.78 -1.80 -14.68
C TYR A 35 2.65 -1.11 -15.43
N GLY A 36 2.71 -1.11 -16.78
CA GLY A 36 1.75 -0.37 -17.60
C GLY A 36 1.73 1.13 -17.27
N SER A 37 0.59 1.62 -16.80
CA SER A 37 0.41 3.02 -16.38
C SER A 37 0.62 3.24 -14.87
N VAL A 38 1.03 2.21 -14.13
CA VAL A 38 1.25 2.31 -12.69
C VAL A 38 2.72 2.51 -12.41
N ASP A 39 3.06 3.66 -11.86
CA ASP A 39 4.40 3.99 -11.36
C ASP A 39 4.35 4.06 -9.83
N ARG A 40 5.28 3.36 -9.17
CA ARG A 40 5.42 3.40 -7.71
C ARG A 40 6.86 3.68 -7.32
N ASN A 41 7.04 4.29 -6.17
CA ASN A 41 8.36 4.58 -5.62
C ASN A 41 8.38 4.39 -4.10
N ALA A 42 9.58 4.36 -3.54
CA ALA A 42 9.80 4.50 -2.10
C ALA A 42 11.23 4.96 -1.83
N ALA A 43 11.42 5.60 -0.69
CA ALA A 43 12.71 5.89 -0.12
C ALA A 43 12.65 5.63 1.39
N GLY A 44 13.82 5.42 2.01
CA GLY A 44 13.89 5.16 3.43
C GLY A 44 15.23 4.60 3.87
N SER A 45 15.23 3.87 4.97
CA SER A 45 16.39 3.20 5.52
C SER A 45 16.24 1.68 5.54
N PHE A 46 17.37 0.98 5.61
CA PHE A 46 17.37 -0.47 5.75
C PHE A 46 18.35 -0.95 6.82
N THR A 47 18.09 -2.13 7.33
CA THR A 47 19.00 -2.88 8.21
C THR A 47 19.09 -4.32 7.75
N VAL A 48 20.21 -4.97 8.06
CA VAL A 48 20.44 -6.39 7.77
C VAL A 48 20.62 -7.13 9.08
N GLU A 49 19.80 -8.14 9.31
CA GLU A 49 19.87 -9.03 10.46
C GLU A 49 20.00 -10.48 9.98
N GLY A 50 21.22 -11.02 10.03
CA GLY A 50 21.53 -12.33 9.45
C GLY A 50 21.34 -12.32 7.94
N ASP A 51 20.40 -13.12 7.44
CA ASP A 51 20.00 -13.19 6.02
C ASP A 51 18.72 -12.37 5.71
N THR A 52 18.22 -11.60 6.67
CA THR A 52 17.00 -10.80 6.53
C THR A 52 17.34 -9.33 6.30
N LEU A 53 16.81 -8.78 5.22
CA LEU A 53 16.86 -7.36 4.90
C LEU A 53 15.52 -6.74 5.33
N LYS A 54 15.58 -5.77 6.24
CA LYS A 54 14.43 -5.02 6.74
C LYS A 54 14.43 -3.62 6.16
N LEU A 55 13.35 -3.23 5.50
CA LEU A 55 13.14 -1.89 4.96
C LEU A 55 12.23 -1.08 5.88
N LYS A 56 12.56 0.20 6.06
CA LYS A 56 11.73 1.20 6.72
C LYS A 56 11.55 2.37 5.75
N SER A 57 10.41 2.40 5.07
CA SER A 57 10.03 3.47 4.15
C SER A 57 9.72 4.77 4.91
N ASP A 58 9.89 5.90 4.24
CA ASP A 58 9.47 7.22 4.72
C ASP A 58 7.93 7.37 4.64
N LYS A 59 7.22 6.53 3.85
CA LYS A 59 5.76 6.48 3.81
C LYS A 59 5.20 5.90 5.11
N GLU A 60 4.24 6.58 5.71
CA GLU A 60 3.47 6.05 6.84
C GLU A 60 2.44 5.01 6.34
N PRO A 61 2.52 3.73 6.78
CA PRO A 61 1.58 2.70 6.34
C PRO A 61 0.15 2.97 6.84
N GLY A 62 -0.83 2.58 6.04
CA GLY A 62 -2.25 2.73 6.40
C GLY A 62 -2.76 4.17 6.40
N LYS A 63 -2.09 5.09 5.69
CA LYS A 63 -2.39 6.51 5.64
C LYS A 63 -2.48 7.07 4.22
N ASP A 64 -3.07 6.31 3.31
CA ASP A 64 -3.23 6.72 1.91
C ASP A 64 -4.36 7.74 1.70
N PHE A 65 -5.28 7.84 2.66
CA PHE A 65 -6.41 8.75 2.61
C PHE A 65 -6.47 9.62 3.86
N THR A 66 -6.97 10.85 3.69
CA THR A 66 -7.23 11.79 4.79
C THR A 66 -8.72 12.03 4.91
N ILE A 67 -9.31 11.79 6.07
CA ILE A 67 -10.71 12.15 6.35
C ILE A 67 -10.79 13.67 6.45
N THR A 68 -11.52 14.29 5.55
CA THR A 68 -11.75 15.76 5.53
C THR A 68 -13.08 16.14 6.13
N ASN A 69 -14.07 15.24 6.08
CA ASN A 69 -15.37 15.44 6.74
C ASN A 69 -15.96 14.10 7.19
N GLN A 70 -16.71 14.13 8.28
CA GLN A 70 -17.50 13.00 8.75
C GLN A 70 -18.75 13.46 9.47
N SER A 71 -19.84 12.72 9.33
CA SER A 71 -21.11 13.03 9.97
C SER A 71 -21.96 11.78 10.20
N LYS A 72 -23.00 11.92 11.02
CA LYS A 72 -24.03 10.90 11.16
C LYS A 72 -25.33 11.42 10.54
N ASN A 73 -25.81 10.73 9.50
CA ASN A 73 -27.02 11.13 8.79
C ASN A 73 -27.72 9.90 8.16
N GLY A 74 -29.04 9.80 8.26
CA GLY A 74 -29.81 8.73 7.65
C GLY A 74 -29.42 7.32 8.09
N SER A 75 -29.66 6.34 7.21
CA SER A 75 -29.33 4.92 7.37
C SER A 75 -28.18 4.52 6.45
N GLY A 76 -27.59 3.35 6.72
CA GLY A 76 -26.46 2.83 5.93
C GLY A 76 -25.17 3.61 6.13
N TYR A 77 -24.15 3.29 5.33
CA TYR A 77 -22.83 3.92 5.38
C TYR A 77 -22.44 4.40 4.00
N THR A 78 -21.97 5.65 3.93
CA THR A 78 -21.50 6.29 2.69
C THR A 78 -20.05 6.73 2.86
N VAL A 79 -19.20 6.37 1.90
CA VAL A 79 -17.81 6.85 1.83
C VAL A 79 -17.60 7.53 0.48
N GLN A 80 -17.19 8.78 0.49
CA GLN A 80 -16.92 9.60 -0.68
C GLN A 80 -15.44 9.93 -0.74
N PHE A 81 -14.78 9.59 -1.83
CA PHE A 81 -13.39 9.98 -2.11
C PHE A 81 -13.36 11.14 -3.10
N ILE A 82 -12.43 12.07 -2.88
CA ILE A 82 -12.24 13.25 -3.73
C ILE A 82 -10.82 13.28 -4.26
N HIS A 83 -10.68 13.45 -5.58
CA HIS A 83 -9.41 13.65 -6.26
C HIS A 83 -9.64 14.38 -7.60
N PRO A 84 -8.71 15.29 -8.04
CA PRO A 84 -8.84 15.98 -9.32
C PRO A 84 -8.87 15.03 -10.54
N ASN A 85 -8.10 13.95 -10.49
CA ASN A 85 -8.13 12.88 -11.50
C ASN A 85 -9.20 11.85 -11.13
N LYS A 86 -10.34 11.90 -11.82
CA LYS A 86 -11.45 10.95 -11.58
C LYS A 86 -11.11 9.50 -11.93
N TYR A 87 -10.13 9.25 -12.80
CA TYR A 87 -9.74 7.89 -13.18
C TYR A 87 -9.33 7.04 -11.97
N VAL A 88 -8.62 7.63 -11.01
CA VAL A 88 -8.15 6.91 -9.83
C VAL A 88 -9.29 6.60 -8.84
N LEU A 89 -10.38 7.35 -8.87
CA LEU A 89 -11.46 7.23 -7.87
C LEU A 89 -12.19 5.88 -7.93
N LYS A 90 -12.37 5.28 -9.11
CA LYS A 90 -13.07 4.00 -9.29
C LYS A 90 -12.26 2.75 -8.89
N HIS A 91 -11.03 2.93 -8.45
CA HIS A 91 -10.12 1.84 -8.06
C HIS A 91 -9.96 1.72 -6.54
N ILE A 92 -10.90 2.21 -5.76
CA ILE A 92 -10.84 2.14 -4.31
C ILE A 92 -11.80 1.07 -3.82
N LEU A 93 -11.27 0.07 -3.14
CA LEU A 93 -12.01 -0.99 -2.48
C LEU A 93 -12.28 -0.59 -1.03
N CYS A 94 -13.55 -0.53 -0.64
CA CYS A 94 -13.96 -0.36 0.74
C CYS A 94 -14.39 -1.70 1.33
N THR A 95 -13.86 -2.04 2.50
CA THR A 95 -14.26 -3.23 3.26
C THR A 95 -15.00 -2.78 4.51
N PHE A 96 -16.26 -3.15 4.62
CA PHE A 96 -17.13 -2.90 5.75
C PHE A 96 -17.19 -4.15 6.62
N VAL A 97 -16.83 -4.03 7.88
CA VAL A 97 -16.83 -5.13 8.84
C VAL A 97 -17.95 -4.91 9.85
N ALA A 98 -18.85 -5.87 9.97
CA ALA A 98 -19.96 -5.87 10.93
C ALA A 98 -20.12 -7.27 11.54
N ASP A 99 -20.08 -7.38 12.87
CA ASP A 99 -20.21 -8.65 13.59
C ASP A 99 -19.28 -9.76 13.07
N GLY A 100 -18.03 -9.39 12.73
CA GLY A 100 -17.01 -10.28 12.19
C GLY A 100 -17.24 -10.75 10.75
N LYS A 101 -18.20 -10.18 10.04
CA LYS A 101 -18.45 -10.42 8.61
C LYS A 101 -17.96 -9.24 7.80
N GLU A 102 -17.42 -9.52 6.62
CA GLU A 102 -16.92 -8.51 5.68
C GLU A 102 -17.84 -8.39 4.47
N GLN A 103 -18.16 -7.14 4.10
CA GLN A 103 -18.74 -6.78 2.81
C GLN A 103 -17.75 -5.86 2.09
N GLN A 104 -17.48 -6.18 0.84
CA GLN A 104 -16.54 -5.42 0.01
C GLN A 104 -17.25 -4.80 -1.18
N GLU A 105 -17.03 -3.50 -1.38
CA GLU A 105 -17.60 -2.75 -2.50
C GLU A 105 -16.55 -1.81 -3.09
N PHE A 106 -16.55 -1.70 -4.40
CA PHE A 106 -15.75 -0.68 -5.09
C PHE A 106 -16.50 0.64 -5.16
N THR A 107 -15.75 1.72 -5.16
CA THR A 107 -16.27 3.05 -5.50
C THR A 107 -16.76 3.10 -6.94
N ASP A 108 -17.78 3.89 -7.17
CA ASP A 108 -18.29 4.23 -8.51
C ASP A 108 -17.34 5.23 -9.25
N GLU A 109 -17.76 5.70 -10.43
CA GLU A 109 -16.98 6.65 -11.26
C GLU A 109 -16.79 8.03 -10.60
N ASP A 110 -17.66 8.38 -9.67
CA ASP A 110 -17.59 9.61 -8.89
C ASP A 110 -16.84 9.44 -7.56
N GLY A 111 -16.35 8.24 -7.28
CA GLY A 111 -15.57 7.93 -6.08
C GLY A 111 -16.43 7.68 -4.85
N GLN A 112 -17.71 7.32 -5.03
CA GLN A 112 -18.60 7.04 -3.92
C GLN A 112 -18.88 5.54 -3.78
N VAL A 113 -19.06 5.11 -2.54
CA VAL A 113 -19.62 3.81 -2.20
C VAL A 113 -20.67 4.00 -1.11
N HIS A 114 -21.80 3.28 -1.26
CA HIS A 114 -22.85 3.22 -0.26
C HIS A 114 -23.24 1.77 0.00
N VAL A 115 -23.41 1.42 1.29
CA VAL A 115 -23.92 0.12 1.74
C VAL A 115 -25.06 0.34 2.71
N ASP A 116 -26.18 -0.38 2.49
CA ASP A 116 -27.35 -0.30 3.35
C ASP A 116 -27.29 -1.41 4.42
N ILE A 117 -26.42 -1.19 5.41
CA ILE A 117 -26.30 -2.04 6.60
C ILE A 117 -26.63 -1.23 7.85
N PRO A 118 -27.31 -1.83 8.84
CA PRO A 118 -27.76 -1.10 10.04
C PRO A 118 -26.60 -0.76 10.99
N HIS A 119 -25.50 -1.52 10.93
CA HIS A 119 -24.35 -1.43 11.80
C HIS A 119 -23.05 -1.75 11.06
N CYS A 120 -21.96 -1.07 11.43
CA CYS A 120 -20.62 -1.36 10.94
C CYS A 120 -19.59 -1.01 12.03
N ASP A 121 -18.74 -1.99 12.36
CA ASP A 121 -17.68 -1.84 13.36
C ASP A 121 -16.50 -1.05 12.78
N THR A 122 -16.02 -1.48 11.62
CA THR A 122 -14.82 -0.91 11.00
C THR A 122 -15.01 -0.77 9.50
N ILE A 123 -14.48 0.32 8.94
CA ILE A 123 -14.39 0.52 7.49
C ILE A 123 -12.93 0.69 7.13
N TYR A 124 -12.45 -0.12 6.17
CA TYR A 124 -11.14 -0.01 5.56
C TYR A 124 -11.26 0.49 4.13
N ALA A 125 -10.26 1.23 3.67
CA ALA A 125 -10.12 1.64 2.28
C ALA A 125 -8.74 1.26 1.74
N LEU A 126 -8.70 0.71 0.52
CA LEU A 126 -7.50 0.30 -0.19
C LEU A 126 -7.60 0.75 -1.65
N HIS A 127 -6.57 1.38 -2.18
CA HIS A 127 -6.49 1.68 -3.60
C HIS A 127 -5.87 0.52 -4.37
N THR A 128 -6.62 -0.12 -5.28
CA THR A 128 -6.20 -1.39 -5.90
C THR A 128 -5.10 -1.26 -6.95
N LEU A 129 -4.91 -0.07 -7.55
CA LEU A 129 -3.73 0.19 -8.41
C LEU A 129 -2.45 0.46 -7.60
N TYR A 130 -2.60 0.89 -6.35
CA TYR A 130 -1.49 1.23 -5.45
C TYR A 130 -1.62 0.48 -4.12
N PRO A 131 -1.65 -0.87 -4.14
CA PRO A 131 -1.92 -1.66 -2.95
C PRO A 131 -0.84 -1.46 -1.88
N ASP A 132 -1.29 -1.19 -0.66
CA ASP A 132 -0.46 -1.02 0.53
C ASP A 132 -1.29 -1.45 1.76
N ILE A 133 -0.90 -1.08 2.95
CA ILE A 133 -1.69 -1.32 4.15
C ILE A 133 -3.00 -0.51 4.07
N PRO A 134 -4.17 -1.13 4.24
CA PRO A 134 -5.45 -0.42 4.16
C PRO A 134 -5.55 0.72 5.19
N THR A 135 -6.14 1.83 4.76
CA THR A 135 -6.45 2.95 5.67
C THR A 135 -7.72 2.65 6.44
N ILE A 136 -7.69 2.82 7.76
CA ILE A 136 -8.89 2.76 8.61
C ILE A 136 -9.67 4.08 8.44
N VAL A 137 -10.86 3.99 7.85
CA VAL A 137 -11.79 5.11 7.68
C VAL A 137 -12.65 5.29 8.92
N LYS A 138 -13.09 4.19 9.52
CA LYS A 138 -13.91 4.14 10.74
C LYS A 138 -13.43 3.01 11.64
N ASP A 139 -13.33 3.26 12.92
CA ASP A 139 -13.17 2.24 13.97
C ASP A 139 -14.48 2.06 14.78
N ASP A 140 -14.49 1.12 15.70
CA ASP A 140 -15.63 0.79 16.56
C ASP A 140 -16.09 1.93 17.47
N LYS A 141 -15.23 2.91 17.75
CA LYS A 141 -15.53 4.09 18.61
C LYS A 141 -16.17 5.23 17.83
N ASN A 142 -16.09 5.21 16.51
CA ASN A 142 -16.62 6.26 15.66
C ASN A 142 -18.08 5.94 15.26
N ASN A 143 -19.01 6.78 15.68
CA ASN A 143 -20.45 6.62 15.42
C ASN A 143 -20.94 7.29 14.14
N ASN A 144 -20.05 7.92 13.37
CA ASN A 144 -20.42 8.50 12.08
C ASN A 144 -20.66 7.40 11.03
N ASN A 145 -21.45 7.74 10.01
CA ASN A 145 -21.77 6.84 8.90
C ASN A 145 -21.63 7.49 7.52
N HIS A 146 -21.22 8.76 7.47
CA HIS A 146 -20.86 9.46 6.24
C HIS A 146 -19.44 9.99 6.38
N PHE A 147 -18.58 9.69 5.39
CA PHE A 147 -17.17 10.05 5.39
C PHE A 147 -16.80 10.66 4.05
N THR A 148 -16.05 11.75 4.07
CA THR A 148 -15.41 12.33 2.89
C THR A 148 -13.91 12.27 3.08
N LEU A 149 -13.19 11.73 2.09
CA LEU A 149 -11.74 11.53 2.14
C LEU A 149 -11.07 12.09 0.88
N GLU A 150 -9.85 12.57 1.07
CA GLU A 150 -8.94 12.94 0.00
C GLU A 150 -7.80 11.95 -0.12
N LEU A 151 -7.39 11.64 -1.35
CA LEU A 151 -6.23 10.81 -1.64
C LEU A 151 -4.97 11.62 -1.35
N LYS A 152 -4.03 11.01 -0.61
CA LYS A 152 -2.75 11.68 -0.32
C LYS A 152 -1.78 11.60 -1.50
N PRO A 153 -0.88 12.58 -1.67
CA PRO A 153 0.20 12.53 -2.66
C PRO A 153 1.13 11.32 -2.50
N SER A 154 1.22 10.75 -1.29
CA SER A 154 2.01 9.54 -1.00
C SER A 154 1.34 8.23 -1.42
N LEU A 155 0.17 8.26 -2.04
CA LEU A 155 -0.58 7.08 -2.47
C LEU A 155 0.27 6.14 -3.34
N GLU A 156 1.05 6.69 -4.29
CA GLU A 156 1.91 5.93 -5.21
C GLU A 156 3.15 5.34 -4.53
N GLN A 157 3.46 5.75 -3.31
CA GLN A 157 4.60 5.21 -2.56
C GLN A 157 4.29 3.83 -1.98
N VAL A 158 5.35 3.07 -1.68
CA VAL A 158 5.27 1.76 -1.00
C VAL A 158 5.79 1.90 0.42
N SER A 159 5.02 1.44 1.41
CA SER A 159 5.44 1.49 2.82
C SER A 159 6.39 0.36 3.20
N PHE A 160 6.39 -0.76 2.46
CA PHE A 160 7.09 -2.01 2.79
C PHE A 160 6.74 -2.56 4.18
N LYS A 161 5.62 -2.14 4.75
CA LYS A 161 5.17 -2.63 6.06
C LYS A 161 4.91 -4.14 5.99
N ASP A 162 5.52 -4.87 6.93
CA ASP A 162 5.40 -6.32 7.06
C ASP A 162 5.89 -7.14 5.84
N ILE A 163 6.68 -6.52 4.94
CA ILE A 163 7.37 -7.21 3.84
C ILE A 163 8.69 -7.77 4.33
N ILE A 164 8.95 -9.04 4.01
CA ILE A 164 10.18 -9.74 4.32
C ILE A 164 11.02 -9.87 3.04
N PHE A 165 12.24 -9.39 3.09
CA PHE A 165 13.25 -9.62 2.06
C PHE A 165 14.34 -10.53 2.61
N LYS A 166 14.66 -11.58 1.87
CA LYS A 166 15.71 -12.54 2.23
C LYS A 166 16.93 -12.36 1.32
N ILE A 167 18.09 -12.26 1.94
CA ILE A 167 19.38 -12.23 1.23
C ILE A 167 19.76 -13.68 0.94
N ILE A 168 19.69 -14.09 -0.33
CA ILE A 168 20.06 -15.44 -0.75
C ILE A 168 21.58 -15.56 -0.86
N ASP A 169 22.21 -14.53 -1.46
CA ASP A 169 23.63 -14.36 -1.57
C ASP A 169 23.97 -12.87 -1.70
N GLY A 170 25.23 -12.51 -1.89
CA GLY A 170 25.63 -11.10 -2.07
C GLY A 170 25.09 -10.41 -3.33
N LYS A 171 24.36 -11.12 -4.19
CA LYS A 171 23.85 -10.63 -5.47
C LYS A 171 22.33 -10.78 -5.62
N THR A 172 21.66 -11.53 -4.75
CA THR A 172 20.25 -11.87 -4.89
C THR A 172 19.48 -11.57 -3.61
N ILE A 173 18.42 -10.80 -3.74
CA ILE A 173 17.44 -10.50 -2.67
C ILE A 173 16.08 -11.02 -3.13
N GLU A 174 15.44 -11.86 -2.32
CA GLU A 174 14.13 -12.44 -2.58
C GLU A 174 13.05 -11.78 -1.72
N CYS A 175 11.94 -11.36 -2.34
CA CYS A 175 10.76 -10.89 -1.63
C CYS A 175 9.86 -12.08 -1.29
N ILE A 176 9.65 -12.34 0.02
CA ILE A 176 8.94 -13.53 0.47
C ILE A 176 7.41 -13.33 0.45
N ASN A 177 6.93 -12.18 0.93
CA ASN A 177 5.50 -11.89 1.06
C ASN A 177 5.16 -10.57 0.38
N ASN A 178 4.86 -10.66 -0.91
CA ASN A 178 4.56 -9.50 -1.74
C ASN A 178 3.06 -9.14 -1.74
N TYR A 179 2.74 -7.86 -1.54
CA TYR A 179 1.41 -7.30 -1.80
C TYR A 179 1.46 -6.06 -2.70
N PHE A 180 2.64 -5.53 -2.99
CA PHE A 180 2.84 -4.22 -3.64
C PHE A 180 3.13 -4.29 -5.15
N MET A 181 3.35 -5.48 -5.69
CA MET A 181 3.57 -5.73 -7.11
C MET A 181 2.71 -6.89 -7.60
N ASP A 182 2.24 -6.82 -8.83
CA ASP A 182 1.54 -7.94 -9.50
C ASP A 182 2.55 -8.93 -10.10
N ALA A 183 3.28 -9.62 -9.23
CA ALA A 183 4.28 -10.61 -9.61
C ALA A 183 4.45 -11.69 -8.53
N THR A 184 4.95 -12.87 -8.95
CA THR A 184 5.35 -13.98 -8.10
C THR A 184 6.85 -14.26 -8.28
N ASP A 185 7.46 -14.99 -7.33
CA ASP A 185 8.88 -15.39 -7.37
C ASP A 185 9.83 -14.20 -7.58
N ILE A 186 9.61 -13.14 -6.79
CA ILE A 186 10.28 -11.86 -6.95
C ILE A 186 11.71 -11.95 -6.41
N LYS A 187 12.68 -11.91 -7.32
CA LYS A 187 14.11 -11.88 -7.01
C LYS A 187 14.77 -10.67 -7.66
N PHE A 188 15.32 -9.81 -6.84
CA PHE A 188 16.11 -8.67 -7.28
C PHE A 188 17.57 -9.11 -7.40
N ILE A 189 18.15 -8.91 -8.57
CA ILE A 189 19.51 -9.32 -8.91
C ILE A 189 20.41 -8.09 -9.01
N LYS A 190 21.57 -8.14 -8.35
CA LYS A 190 22.58 -7.08 -8.38
C LYS A 190 23.18 -6.93 -9.77
N GLN A 191 23.33 -5.71 -10.22
CA GLN A 191 24.01 -5.35 -11.48
C GLN A 191 25.50 -5.15 -11.27
#